data_cf62be7ec64ab1704005be53ecf1ca91
#
_entry.id   cf62be7ec64ab1704005be53ecf1ca91
#
_cell.length_a   1.000
_cell.length_b   1.000
_cell.length_c   1.000
_cell.angle_alpha   90.00
_cell.angle_beta   90.00
_cell.angle_gamma   90.00
#
_symmetry.space_group_name_H-M   'P 1'
#
loop_
_entity.id
_entity.type
_entity.pdbx_description
1 polymer ?
#
loop_
_entity_poly.entity_id
_entity_poly.type
_entity_poly.pdbx_seq_one_letter_code
_entity_poly.pdbx_strand_id
1 'polypeptide(L)'
;MIKIEHLSKIYKRLVLNDISVTFPERQVSVIVGINGSGKTTFLDCVVGLKRPSEGEIWIDSHHNQSDPFKEQVFYIPSDFYLPDYMTGNEYIQFVLARYPNADLDKVDSFFELYDLKEAKNQLLESYSFGMKKKVQIIAAVLSNAPYVLGDEVFNGLDFETTLITVKLFQALLDHRSFVLISHNMTIINHFCDHIFLMSNGKLVPFTGDVSQLEAEVLRTESVHDKITFIQRYATFDDNVSE
;
A
#
# COMPACT_ATOMS: atom_id res chain seq x y z
N MET A 1 -6.38 10.67 12.96
CA MET A 1 -6.73 9.26 12.62
C MET A 1 -7.51 9.21 11.31
N ILE A 2 -7.44 8.12 10.56
CA ILE A 2 -8.26 7.92 9.35
C ILE A 2 -9.53 7.17 9.77
N LYS A 3 -10.69 7.77 9.54
CA LYS A 3 -12.00 7.21 9.85
C LYS A 3 -12.79 6.98 8.57
N ILE A 4 -13.33 5.79 8.41
CA ILE A 4 -14.14 5.38 7.27
C ILE A 4 -15.46 4.86 7.80
N GLU A 5 -16.57 5.35 7.26
CA GLU A 5 -17.93 5.03 7.68
C GLU A 5 -18.75 4.58 6.46
N HIS A 6 -19.28 3.35 6.54
CA HIS A 6 -20.22 2.77 5.56
C HIS A 6 -19.73 2.81 4.10
N LEU A 7 -18.41 2.67 3.88
CA LEU A 7 -17.82 2.75 2.55
C LEU A 7 -18.28 1.60 1.68
N SER A 8 -18.99 1.92 0.60
CA SER A 8 -19.38 0.99 -0.45
C SER A 8 -18.93 1.48 -1.81
N LYS A 9 -18.55 0.56 -2.69
CA LYS A 9 -18.20 0.85 -4.08
C LYS A 9 -18.81 -0.15 -5.02
N ILE A 10 -19.64 0.36 -5.93
CA ILE A 10 -20.34 -0.41 -6.96
C ILE A 10 -19.83 0.05 -8.33
N TYR A 11 -19.42 -0.88 -9.15
CA TYR A 11 -19.23 -0.73 -10.59
C TYR A 11 -20.35 -1.47 -11.33
N LYS A 12 -20.01 -2.48 -12.15
CA LYS A 12 -21.00 -3.47 -12.66
C LYS A 12 -21.42 -4.47 -11.58
N ARG A 13 -20.60 -4.59 -10.51
CA ARG A 13 -20.81 -5.43 -9.33
C ARG A 13 -20.37 -4.69 -8.08
N LEU A 14 -20.85 -5.14 -6.94
CA LEU A 14 -20.39 -4.67 -5.64
C LEU A 14 -18.92 -5.10 -5.43
N VAL A 15 -18.02 -4.12 -5.15
CA VAL A 15 -16.60 -4.35 -4.95
C VAL A 15 -16.19 -4.06 -3.52
N LEU A 16 -16.74 -3.00 -2.91
CA LEU A 16 -16.61 -2.70 -1.47
C LEU A 16 -18.01 -2.73 -0.86
N ASN A 17 -18.14 -3.39 0.30
CA ASN A 17 -19.42 -3.70 0.90
C ASN A 17 -19.47 -3.23 2.35
N ASP A 18 -20.01 -2.02 2.56
CA ASP A 18 -20.30 -1.44 3.87
C ASP A 18 -19.10 -1.53 4.85
N ILE A 19 -17.95 -0.99 4.43
CA ILE A 19 -16.74 -1.00 5.24
C ILE A 19 -16.78 0.18 6.22
N SER A 20 -16.74 -0.13 7.52
CA SER A 20 -16.53 0.85 8.58
C SER A 20 -15.29 0.46 9.37
N VAL A 21 -14.26 1.31 9.34
CA VAL A 21 -12.97 1.04 9.98
C VAL A 21 -12.29 2.35 10.39
N THR A 22 -11.51 2.27 11.45
CA THR A 22 -10.63 3.35 11.89
C THR A 22 -9.20 2.84 11.94
N PHE A 23 -8.29 3.53 11.24
CA PHE A 23 -6.86 3.24 11.31
C PHE A 23 -6.23 4.08 12.41
N PRO A 24 -5.54 3.44 13.37
CA PRO A 24 -4.89 4.16 14.47
C PRO A 24 -3.73 5.01 13.98
N GLU A 25 -3.41 6.04 14.77
CA GLU A 25 -2.29 6.93 14.50
C GLU A 25 -0.96 6.33 14.95
N ARG A 26 0.13 6.79 14.31
CA ARG A 26 1.52 6.47 14.69
C ARG A 26 1.80 4.96 14.70
N GLN A 27 1.20 4.28 13.74
CA GLN A 27 1.32 2.84 13.59
C GLN A 27 1.36 2.46 12.10
N VAL A 28 1.78 1.23 11.84
CA VAL A 28 1.62 0.62 10.53
C VAL A 28 0.43 -0.32 10.56
N SER A 29 -0.58 -0.04 9.76
CA SER A 29 -1.69 -0.95 9.49
C SER A 29 -1.44 -1.67 8.18
N VAL A 30 -1.49 -2.99 8.17
CA VAL A 30 -1.27 -3.80 6.97
C VAL A 30 -2.58 -4.43 6.52
N ILE A 31 -2.95 -4.20 5.25
CA ILE A 31 -4.13 -4.80 4.62
C ILE A 31 -3.68 -5.98 3.78
N VAL A 32 -4.18 -7.16 4.13
CA VAL A 32 -3.91 -8.42 3.45
C VAL A 32 -5.20 -8.94 2.82
N GLY A 33 -5.09 -9.70 1.73
CA GLY A 33 -6.23 -10.34 1.07
C GLY A 33 -5.88 -10.79 -0.34
N ILE A 34 -6.66 -11.72 -0.89
CA ILE A 34 -6.44 -12.25 -2.24
C ILE A 34 -6.56 -11.17 -3.32
N ASN A 35 -6.01 -11.46 -4.51
CA ASN A 35 -6.17 -10.58 -5.66
C ASN A 35 -7.66 -10.48 -6.04
N GLY A 36 -8.10 -9.24 -6.33
CA GLY A 36 -9.50 -8.97 -6.65
C GLY A 36 -10.43 -8.81 -5.44
N SER A 37 -9.94 -8.87 -4.19
CA SER A 37 -10.76 -8.65 -2.98
C SER A 37 -11.19 -7.19 -2.79
N GLY A 38 -10.59 -6.23 -3.51
CA GLY A 38 -10.95 -4.81 -3.47
C GLY A 38 -9.92 -3.88 -2.83
N LYS A 39 -8.74 -4.36 -2.42
CA LYS A 39 -7.72 -3.58 -1.68
C LYS A 39 -7.32 -2.27 -2.37
N THR A 40 -6.88 -2.33 -3.63
CA THR A 40 -6.52 -1.13 -4.41
C THR A 40 -7.72 -0.18 -4.56
N THR A 41 -8.93 -0.72 -4.85
CA THR A 41 -10.15 0.09 -4.93
C THR A 41 -10.46 0.78 -3.60
N PHE A 42 -10.21 0.10 -2.48
CA PHE A 42 -10.37 0.67 -1.15
C PHE A 42 -9.43 1.85 -0.93
N LEU A 43 -8.11 1.68 -1.16
CA LEU A 43 -7.16 2.79 -1.03
C LEU A 43 -7.48 3.93 -1.99
N ASP A 44 -7.82 3.65 -3.25
CA ASP A 44 -8.21 4.67 -4.24
C ASP A 44 -9.42 5.49 -3.77
N CYS A 45 -10.39 4.86 -3.09
CA CYS A 45 -11.50 5.58 -2.47
C CYS A 45 -11.04 6.40 -1.27
N VAL A 46 -10.18 5.85 -0.41
CA VAL A 46 -9.67 6.55 0.77
C VAL A 46 -8.92 7.82 0.37
N VAL A 47 -8.04 7.75 -0.61
CA VAL A 47 -7.24 8.91 -1.06
C VAL A 47 -8.02 9.85 -2.00
N GLY A 48 -9.26 9.55 -2.32
CA GLY A 48 -10.12 10.39 -3.15
C GLY A 48 -9.89 10.27 -4.66
N LEU A 49 -9.08 9.31 -5.12
CA LEU A 49 -8.91 9.02 -6.56
C LEU A 49 -10.17 8.42 -7.18
N LYS A 50 -10.93 7.67 -6.39
CA LYS A 50 -12.23 7.13 -6.79
C LYS A 50 -13.30 7.56 -5.79
N ARG A 51 -14.40 8.11 -6.30
CA ARG A 51 -15.53 8.49 -5.45
C ARG A 51 -16.23 7.23 -4.94
N PRO A 52 -16.49 7.09 -3.63
CA PRO A 52 -17.37 6.07 -3.09
C PRO A 52 -18.76 6.09 -3.74
N SER A 53 -19.45 4.95 -3.77
CA SER A 53 -20.88 4.91 -4.11
C SER A 53 -21.72 5.31 -2.91
N GLU A 54 -21.28 4.94 -1.69
CA GLU A 54 -21.88 5.30 -0.41
C GLU A 54 -20.78 5.42 0.64
N GLY A 55 -21.08 6.11 1.74
CA GLY A 55 -20.19 6.27 2.88
C GLY A 55 -19.28 7.49 2.78
N GLU A 56 -18.58 7.75 3.86
CA GLU A 56 -17.73 8.92 4.04
C GLU A 56 -16.36 8.56 4.59
N ILE A 57 -15.36 9.38 4.28
CA ILE A 57 -13.96 9.16 4.66
C ILE A 57 -13.39 10.48 5.18
N TRP A 58 -12.78 10.39 6.37
CA TRP A 58 -12.25 11.53 7.09
C TRP A 58 -10.83 11.27 7.58
N ILE A 59 -10.00 12.30 7.55
CA ILE A 59 -8.77 12.39 8.35
C ILE A 59 -8.98 13.52 9.34
N ASP A 60 -8.98 13.14 10.62
CA ASP A 60 -9.33 14.05 11.72
C ASP A 60 -10.68 14.73 11.43
N SER A 61 -10.72 16.03 11.16
CA SER A 61 -11.93 16.78 10.79
C SER A 61 -12.07 17.05 9.28
N HIS A 62 -11.17 16.53 8.44
CA HIS A 62 -11.12 16.86 7.01
C HIS A 62 -11.65 15.71 6.16
N HIS A 63 -12.69 16.00 5.37
CA HIS A 63 -13.24 15.05 4.40
C HIS A 63 -12.24 14.78 3.26
N ASN A 64 -12.19 13.57 2.72
CA ASN A 64 -11.18 13.11 1.75
C ASN A 64 -11.18 13.85 0.40
N GLN A 65 -12.12 14.73 0.14
CA GLN A 65 -12.14 15.57 -1.06
C GLN A 65 -11.64 16.99 -0.81
N SER A 66 -11.34 17.34 0.44
CA SER A 66 -10.85 18.67 0.81
C SER A 66 -9.35 18.81 0.53
N ASP A 67 -8.89 20.04 0.26
CA ASP A 67 -7.45 20.28 0.08
C ASP A 67 -6.65 20.04 1.35
N PRO A 68 -7.13 20.41 2.57
CA PRO A 68 -6.42 20.05 3.80
C PRO A 68 -6.23 18.54 4.02
N PHE A 69 -7.15 17.69 3.52
CA PHE A 69 -6.96 16.25 3.53
C PHE A 69 -5.80 15.83 2.61
N LYS A 70 -5.74 16.39 1.39
CA LYS A 70 -4.69 16.04 0.40
C LYS A 70 -3.29 16.43 0.85
N GLU A 71 -3.15 17.50 1.63
CA GLU A 71 -1.88 17.91 2.22
C GLU A 71 -1.41 16.97 3.34
N GLN A 72 -2.32 16.22 3.96
CA GLN A 72 -2.02 15.29 5.04
C GLN A 72 -1.74 13.87 4.57
N VAL A 73 -2.05 13.54 3.31
CA VAL A 73 -1.94 12.18 2.78
C VAL A 73 -0.94 12.11 1.64
N PHE A 74 -0.04 11.15 1.72
CA PHE A 74 0.77 10.73 0.58
C PHE A 74 0.34 9.34 0.14
N TYR A 75 0.09 9.14 -1.16
CA TYR A 75 -0.27 7.85 -1.72
C TYR A 75 0.81 7.32 -2.66
N ILE A 76 1.27 6.09 -2.38
CA ILE A 76 2.17 5.33 -3.25
C ILE A 76 1.33 4.25 -3.93
N PRO A 77 0.99 4.41 -5.23
CA PRO A 77 0.21 3.40 -5.95
C PRO A 77 1.04 2.17 -6.31
N SER A 78 0.38 1.04 -6.59
CA SER A 78 1.02 -0.17 -7.11
C SER A 78 1.65 0.06 -8.48
N ASP A 79 0.92 0.76 -9.35
CA ASP A 79 1.37 1.12 -10.68
C ASP A 79 2.09 2.47 -10.70
N PHE A 80 3.00 2.65 -11.68
CA PHE A 80 3.75 3.90 -11.81
C PHE A 80 2.99 4.91 -12.66
N TYR A 81 2.64 6.05 -12.03
CA TYR A 81 2.19 7.25 -12.71
C TYR A 81 3.30 8.31 -12.73
N LEU A 82 4.55 7.86 -12.99
CA LEU A 82 5.69 8.75 -13.04
C LEU A 82 5.81 9.31 -14.46
N PRO A 83 5.99 10.64 -14.63
CA PRO A 83 6.17 11.25 -15.93
C PRO A 83 7.55 10.91 -16.48
N ASP A 84 7.61 10.07 -17.50
CA ASP A 84 8.85 9.53 -18.07
C ASP A 84 9.82 10.61 -18.57
N TYR A 85 9.31 11.79 -18.93
CA TYR A 85 10.07 12.95 -19.42
C TYR A 85 10.69 13.83 -18.33
N MET A 86 10.44 13.53 -17.04
CA MET A 86 11.09 14.19 -15.91
C MET A 86 12.31 13.41 -15.45
N THR A 87 13.30 14.11 -14.90
CA THR A 87 14.36 13.48 -14.12
C THR A 87 13.85 13.08 -12.73
N GLY A 88 14.57 12.18 -12.05
CA GLY A 88 14.22 11.80 -10.67
C GLY A 88 14.15 13.02 -9.73
N ASN A 89 15.09 13.96 -9.88
CA ASN A 89 15.11 15.19 -9.08
C ASN A 89 13.92 16.11 -9.38
N GLU A 90 13.62 16.36 -10.66
CA GLU A 90 12.49 17.20 -11.06
C GLU A 90 11.17 16.63 -10.54
N TYR A 91 10.98 15.31 -10.63
CA TYR A 91 9.80 14.64 -10.09
C TYR A 91 9.66 14.85 -8.58
N ILE A 92 10.74 14.62 -7.82
CA ILE A 92 10.72 14.84 -6.35
C ILE A 92 10.32 16.28 -6.05
N GLN A 93 10.96 17.26 -6.67
CA GLN A 93 10.64 18.67 -6.44
C GLN A 93 9.21 19.03 -6.83
N PHE A 94 8.74 18.54 -7.96
CA PHE A 94 7.36 18.72 -8.42
C PHE A 94 6.32 18.18 -7.41
N VAL A 95 6.56 16.98 -6.88
CA VAL A 95 5.68 16.35 -5.90
C VAL A 95 5.75 17.11 -4.57
N LEU A 96 6.95 17.38 -4.05
CA LEU A 96 7.14 18.02 -2.75
C LEU A 96 6.59 19.46 -2.71
N ALA A 97 6.52 20.15 -3.83
CA ALA A 97 5.91 21.49 -3.92
C ALA A 97 4.40 21.51 -3.51
N ARG A 98 3.76 20.34 -3.38
CA ARG A 98 2.37 20.22 -2.92
C ARG A 98 2.23 20.07 -1.41
N TYR A 99 3.34 19.84 -0.70
CA TYR A 99 3.33 19.57 0.73
C TYR A 99 4.00 20.73 1.48
N PRO A 100 3.27 21.42 2.36
CA PRO A 100 3.77 22.64 3.00
C PRO A 100 4.95 22.40 3.94
N ASN A 101 5.08 21.19 4.45
CA ASN A 101 6.15 20.81 5.40
C ASN A 101 7.22 19.92 4.76
N ALA A 102 7.32 19.87 3.43
CA ALA A 102 8.26 19.01 2.74
C ALA A 102 9.73 19.38 3.06
N ASP A 103 10.57 18.37 3.19
CA ASP A 103 11.99 18.51 3.52
C ASP A 103 12.83 18.45 2.23
N LEU A 104 12.99 19.59 1.58
CA LEU A 104 13.75 19.71 0.33
C LEU A 104 15.27 19.59 0.54
N ASP A 105 15.78 19.93 1.71
CA ASP A 105 17.21 19.93 2.01
C ASP A 105 17.80 18.51 2.08
N LYS A 106 16.94 17.50 2.31
CA LYS A 106 17.35 16.10 2.40
C LYS A 106 17.27 15.32 1.10
N VAL A 107 16.84 15.91 0.00
CA VAL A 107 16.67 15.22 -1.28
C VAL A 107 17.95 14.48 -1.69
N ASP A 108 19.10 15.13 -1.66
CA ASP A 108 20.38 14.52 -2.04
C ASP A 108 20.76 13.33 -1.15
N SER A 109 20.57 13.47 0.16
CA SER A 109 20.87 12.40 1.13
C SER A 109 19.98 11.20 0.93
N PHE A 110 18.71 11.38 0.53
CA PHE A 110 17.81 10.27 0.26
C PHE A 110 18.09 9.59 -1.10
N PHE A 111 18.53 10.34 -2.11
CA PHE A 111 19.02 9.72 -3.34
C PHE A 111 20.28 8.87 -3.06
N GLU A 112 21.16 9.33 -2.17
CA GLU A 112 22.34 8.55 -1.74
C GLU A 112 21.95 7.33 -0.91
N LEU A 113 21.03 7.46 0.06
CA LEU A 113 20.51 6.35 0.87
C LEU A 113 19.95 5.20 0.04
N TYR A 114 19.32 5.50 -1.08
CA TYR A 114 18.70 4.53 -1.98
C TYR A 114 19.56 4.15 -3.20
N ASP A 115 20.87 4.50 -3.20
CA ASP A 115 21.82 4.26 -4.29
C ASP A 115 21.36 4.82 -5.65
N LEU A 116 20.69 5.96 -5.63
CA LEU A 116 20.19 6.65 -6.82
C LEU A 116 20.94 7.94 -7.15
N LYS A 117 22.05 8.24 -6.46
CA LYS A 117 22.80 9.51 -6.61
C LYS A 117 23.16 9.79 -8.06
N GLU A 118 23.74 8.80 -8.76
CA GLU A 118 24.16 8.93 -10.16
C GLU A 118 22.98 9.00 -11.14
N ALA A 119 21.85 8.42 -10.77
CA ALA A 119 20.64 8.43 -11.57
C ALA A 119 19.75 9.66 -11.35
N LYS A 120 20.00 10.45 -10.29
CA LYS A 120 19.15 11.56 -9.86
C LYS A 120 18.71 12.50 -10.99
N ASN A 121 19.64 12.81 -11.91
CA ASN A 121 19.41 13.71 -13.05
C ASN A 121 19.14 12.98 -14.38
N GLN A 122 18.94 11.65 -14.36
CA GLN A 122 18.53 10.89 -15.52
C GLN A 122 16.99 10.89 -15.62
N LEU A 123 16.46 10.72 -16.83
CA LEU A 123 15.03 10.67 -17.08
C LEU A 123 14.42 9.40 -16.45
N LEU A 124 13.22 9.54 -15.91
CA LEU A 124 12.48 8.45 -15.26
C LEU A 124 12.13 7.30 -16.24
N GLU A 125 12.10 7.57 -17.56
CA GLU A 125 11.98 6.50 -18.58
C GLU A 125 13.11 5.47 -18.50
N SER A 126 14.32 5.90 -18.10
CA SER A 126 15.50 5.03 -17.98
C SER A 126 15.55 4.24 -16.65
N TYR A 127 14.68 4.56 -15.71
CA TYR A 127 14.67 3.92 -14.39
C TYR A 127 14.06 2.51 -14.45
N SER A 128 14.75 1.57 -13.80
CA SER A 128 14.16 0.26 -13.56
C SER A 128 12.90 0.36 -12.68
N PHE A 129 12.13 -0.72 -12.62
CA PHE A 129 10.95 -0.81 -11.75
C PHE A 129 11.30 -0.48 -10.27
N GLY A 130 12.37 -1.09 -9.74
CA GLY A 130 12.84 -0.83 -8.38
C GLY A 130 13.29 0.62 -8.16
N MET A 131 14.00 1.22 -9.13
CA MET A 131 14.40 2.62 -9.05
C MET A 131 13.19 3.56 -9.01
N LYS A 132 12.16 3.31 -9.82
CA LYS A 132 10.90 4.07 -9.79
C LYS A 132 10.22 3.96 -8.42
N LYS A 133 10.22 2.77 -7.80
CA LYS A 133 9.67 2.56 -6.45
C LYS A 133 10.47 3.33 -5.38
N LYS A 134 11.79 3.27 -5.45
CA LYS A 134 12.69 4.04 -4.55
C LYS A 134 12.35 5.54 -4.60
N VAL A 135 12.18 6.12 -5.79
CA VAL A 135 11.82 7.54 -5.96
C VAL A 135 10.45 7.87 -5.35
N GLN A 136 9.45 7.00 -5.50
CA GLN A 136 8.14 7.18 -4.85
C GLN A 136 8.26 7.17 -3.32
N ILE A 137 9.07 6.27 -2.77
CA ILE A 137 9.33 6.19 -1.32
C ILE A 137 10.05 7.46 -0.83
N ILE A 138 11.06 7.93 -1.56
CA ILE A 138 11.75 9.20 -1.26
C ILE A 138 10.74 10.36 -1.21
N ALA A 139 9.88 10.48 -2.23
CA ALA A 139 8.84 11.51 -2.26
C ALA A 139 7.90 11.40 -1.06
N ALA A 140 7.44 10.19 -0.73
CA ALA A 140 6.55 9.96 0.40
C ALA A 140 7.19 10.35 1.75
N VAL A 141 8.45 10.00 1.94
CA VAL A 141 9.17 10.32 3.18
C VAL A 141 9.43 11.82 3.28
N LEU A 142 9.92 12.45 2.22
CA LEU A 142 10.27 13.86 2.23
C LEU A 142 9.06 14.80 2.18
N SER A 143 7.87 14.32 1.80
CA SER A 143 6.64 15.10 1.85
C SER A 143 6.26 15.55 3.26
N ASN A 144 6.75 14.85 4.29
CA ASN A 144 6.33 15.02 5.68
C ASN A 144 4.82 14.90 5.92
N ALA A 145 4.10 14.23 5.00
CA ALA A 145 2.68 13.93 5.19
C ALA A 145 2.48 13.03 6.43
N PRO A 146 1.54 13.37 7.33
CA PRO A 146 1.25 12.57 8.53
C PRO A 146 0.76 11.15 8.23
N TYR A 147 0.15 10.95 7.06
CA TYR A 147 -0.41 9.65 6.64
C TYR A 147 0.18 9.25 5.30
N VAL A 148 0.80 8.06 5.27
CA VAL A 148 1.30 7.45 4.04
C VAL A 148 0.48 6.19 3.75
N LEU A 149 -0.22 6.20 2.63
CA LEU A 149 -0.95 5.04 2.14
C LEU A 149 -0.18 4.42 0.98
N GLY A 150 0.00 3.10 1.02
CA GLY A 150 0.83 2.44 0.02
C GLY A 150 0.24 1.13 -0.48
N ASP A 151 0.14 1.00 -1.81
CA ASP A 151 -0.27 -0.23 -2.47
C ASP A 151 0.97 -0.93 -3.02
N GLU A 152 1.31 -2.09 -2.42
CA GLU A 152 2.45 -2.94 -2.79
C GLU A 152 3.78 -2.16 -2.88
N VAL A 153 4.06 -1.33 -1.87
CA VAL A 153 5.21 -0.41 -1.84
C VAL A 153 6.56 -1.14 -1.97
N PHE A 154 6.64 -2.34 -1.41
CA PHE A 154 7.88 -3.13 -1.35
C PHE A 154 8.11 -4.02 -2.58
N ASN A 155 7.15 -4.09 -3.50
CA ASN A 155 7.29 -4.87 -4.71
C ASN A 155 8.38 -4.31 -5.61
N GLY A 156 9.29 -5.20 -6.05
CA GLY A 156 10.42 -4.85 -6.93
C GLY A 156 11.60 -4.20 -6.22
N LEU A 157 11.56 -4.06 -4.90
CA LEU A 157 12.73 -3.71 -4.10
C LEU A 157 13.57 -4.97 -3.82
N ASP A 158 14.89 -4.81 -3.84
CA ASP A 158 15.81 -5.81 -3.37
C ASP A 158 15.73 -5.96 -1.83
N PHE A 159 16.39 -6.99 -1.30
CA PHE A 159 16.34 -7.30 0.12
C PHE A 159 16.88 -6.17 1.01
N GLU A 160 18.01 -5.59 0.65
CA GLU A 160 18.64 -4.50 1.40
C GLU A 160 17.77 -3.25 1.43
N THR A 161 17.30 -2.80 0.27
CA THR A 161 16.38 -1.67 0.14
C THR A 161 15.08 -1.89 0.94
N THR A 162 14.57 -3.13 0.94
CA THR A 162 13.38 -3.49 1.74
C THR A 162 13.64 -3.29 3.22
N LEU A 163 14.77 -3.78 3.75
CA LEU A 163 15.14 -3.61 5.16
C LEU A 163 15.34 -2.15 5.55
N ILE A 164 16.04 -1.38 4.70
CA ILE A 164 16.24 0.06 4.91
C ILE A 164 14.89 0.77 4.99
N THR A 165 13.97 0.49 4.05
CA THR A 165 12.64 1.10 4.01
C THR A 165 11.80 0.72 5.23
N VAL A 166 11.84 -0.54 5.67
CA VAL A 166 11.16 -0.98 6.91
C VAL A 166 11.68 -0.21 8.12
N LYS A 167 13.00 -0.10 8.27
CA LYS A 167 13.63 0.64 9.38
C LYS A 167 13.28 2.12 9.33
N LEU A 168 13.26 2.70 8.14
CA LEU A 168 12.87 4.09 7.94
C LEU A 168 11.42 4.33 8.36
N PHE A 169 10.47 3.47 7.93
CA PHE A 169 9.08 3.59 8.34
C PHE A 169 8.91 3.43 9.85
N GLN A 170 9.60 2.45 10.46
CA GLN A 170 9.61 2.29 11.91
C GLN A 170 10.10 3.55 12.65
N ALA A 171 11.19 4.16 12.17
CA ALA A 171 11.75 5.38 12.77
C ALA A 171 10.82 6.62 12.63
N LEU A 172 9.88 6.59 11.68
CA LEU A 172 8.94 7.69 11.45
C LEU A 172 7.63 7.56 12.24
N LEU A 173 7.39 6.45 12.96
CA LEU A 173 6.11 6.18 13.63
C LEU A 173 5.76 7.19 14.73
N ASP A 174 6.72 7.84 15.35
CA ASP A 174 6.45 8.88 16.35
C ASP A 174 5.63 10.05 15.79
N HIS A 175 5.68 10.26 14.47
CA HIS A 175 5.08 11.41 13.80
C HIS A 175 4.15 11.04 12.63
N ARG A 176 4.14 9.76 12.20
CA ARG A 176 3.41 9.33 11.00
C ARG A 176 2.68 8.02 11.18
N SER A 177 1.69 7.85 10.35
CA SER A 177 0.87 6.63 10.26
C SER A 177 0.98 6.04 8.86
N PHE A 178 1.04 4.72 8.76
CA PHE A 178 1.13 4.02 7.49
C PHE A 178 -0.06 3.06 7.34
N VAL A 179 -0.68 3.06 6.16
CA VAL A 179 -1.66 2.03 5.77
C VAL A 179 -1.13 1.37 4.50
N LEU A 180 -0.69 0.14 4.61
CA LEU A 180 0.03 -0.56 3.56
C LEU A 180 -0.75 -1.79 3.10
N ILE A 181 -0.90 -1.96 1.78
CA ILE A 181 -1.27 -3.25 1.20
C ILE A 181 0.02 -4.01 0.95
N SER A 182 0.09 -5.25 1.43
CA SER A 182 1.21 -6.13 1.13
C SER A 182 0.80 -7.60 1.14
N HIS A 183 1.42 -8.38 0.26
CA HIS A 183 1.38 -9.84 0.23
C HIS A 183 2.69 -10.47 0.75
N ASN A 184 3.70 -9.66 1.04
CA ASN A 184 5.01 -10.11 1.48
C ASN A 184 4.99 -10.43 2.97
N MET A 185 5.14 -11.72 3.32
CA MET A 185 5.14 -12.19 4.71
C MET A 185 6.25 -11.55 5.55
N THR A 186 7.40 -11.19 4.96
CA THR A 186 8.45 -10.46 5.67
C THR A 186 7.95 -9.11 6.14
N ILE A 187 7.25 -8.35 5.28
CA ILE A 187 6.67 -7.05 5.63
C ILE A 187 5.56 -7.20 6.67
N ILE A 188 4.68 -8.19 6.50
CA ILE A 188 3.60 -8.47 7.44
C ILE A 188 4.17 -8.78 8.82
N ASN A 189 5.23 -9.60 8.91
CA ASN A 189 5.89 -9.92 10.18
C ASN A 189 6.59 -8.72 10.84
N HIS A 190 7.09 -7.77 10.06
CA HIS A 190 7.68 -6.54 10.60
C HIS A 190 6.66 -5.55 11.17
N PHE A 191 5.40 -5.63 10.72
CA PHE A 191 4.32 -4.70 11.05
C PHE A 191 3.05 -5.47 11.50
N CYS A 192 3.22 -6.47 12.36
CA CYS A 192 2.16 -7.41 12.71
C CYS A 192 1.13 -6.90 13.73
N ASP A 193 1.31 -5.70 14.30
CA ASP A 193 0.46 -5.21 15.39
C ASP A 193 -0.96 -4.87 14.92
N HIS A 194 -1.11 -4.44 13.66
CA HIS A 194 -2.40 -4.02 13.09
C HIS A 194 -2.59 -4.58 11.69
N ILE A 195 -3.06 -5.83 11.62
CA ILE A 195 -3.38 -6.49 10.36
C ILE A 195 -4.90 -6.42 10.12
N PHE A 196 -5.27 -6.13 8.87
CA PHE A 196 -6.65 -6.17 8.39
C PHE A 196 -6.76 -7.15 7.24
N LEU A 197 -7.77 -8.03 7.30
CA LEU A 197 -8.05 -8.96 6.22
C LEU A 197 -9.16 -8.41 5.33
N MET A 198 -8.87 -8.29 4.03
CA MET A 198 -9.85 -7.93 3.02
C MET A 198 -10.33 -9.17 2.26
N SER A 199 -11.61 -9.47 2.39
CA SER A 199 -12.26 -10.58 1.70
C SER A 199 -13.67 -10.19 1.25
N ASN A 200 -14.03 -10.55 0.02
CA ASN A 200 -15.37 -10.30 -0.55
C ASN A 200 -15.87 -8.85 -0.37
N GLY A 201 -14.97 -7.88 -0.53
CA GLY A 201 -15.26 -6.45 -0.39
C GLY A 201 -15.46 -5.97 1.05
N LYS A 202 -15.22 -6.80 2.05
CA LYS A 202 -15.25 -6.44 3.47
C LYS A 202 -13.85 -6.36 4.04
N LEU A 203 -13.62 -5.43 4.94
CA LEU A 203 -12.36 -5.26 5.66
C LEU A 203 -12.61 -5.50 7.15
N VAL A 204 -11.89 -6.45 7.72
CA VAL A 204 -12.02 -6.81 9.14
C VAL A 204 -10.66 -6.85 9.82
N PRO A 205 -10.54 -6.43 11.09
CA PRO A 205 -9.31 -6.62 11.84
C PRO A 205 -8.99 -8.11 11.98
N PHE A 206 -7.72 -8.46 11.78
CA PHE A 206 -7.21 -9.80 12.02
C PHE A 206 -6.61 -9.85 13.43
N THR A 207 -7.18 -10.69 14.29
CA THR A 207 -6.78 -10.83 15.71
C THR A 207 -6.01 -12.10 16.01
N GLY A 208 -5.73 -12.92 14.97
CA GLY A 208 -4.95 -14.15 15.08
C GLY A 208 -3.44 -13.90 15.08
N ASP A 209 -2.69 -14.98 15.34
CA ASP A 209 -1.25 -14.99 15.11
C ASP A 209 -0.94 -14.92 13.61
N VAL A 210 0.15 -14.23 13.22
CA VAL A 210 0.54 -14.08 11.81
C VAL A 210 0.75 -15.44 11.13
N SER A 211 1.19 -16.46 11.87
CA SER A 211 1.31 -17.83 11.36
C SER A 211 -0.03 -18.43 10.91
N GLN A 212 -1.15 -17.94 11.42
CA GLN A 212 -2.50 -18.38 11.05
C GLN A 212 -3.08 -17.60 9.85
N LEU A 213 -2.43 -16.52 9.45
CA LEU A 213 -2.92 -15.65 8.38
C LEU A 213 -3.03 -16.41 7.05
N GLU A 214 -2.05 -17.24 6.73
CA GLU A 214 -2.07 -18.10 5.54
C GLU A 214 -3.29 -19.05 5.57
N ALA A 215 -3.52 -19.71 6.71
CA ALA A 215 -4.64 -20.60 6.89
C ALA A 215 -5.99 -19.88 6.74
N GLU A 216 -6.08 -18.63 7.20
CA GLU A 216 -7.29 -17.81 7.07
C GLU A 216 -7.54 -17.39 5.60
N VAL A 217 -6.47 -17.03 4.88
CA VAL A 217 -6.56 -16.73 3.43
C VAL A 217 -6.95 -17.98 2.65
N LEU A 218 -6.44 -19.16 3.02
CA LEU A 218 -6.76 -20.44 2.39
C LEU A 218 -8.25 -20.86 2.59
N ARG A 219 -8.89 -20.40 3.65
CA ARG A 219 -10.31 -20.62 3.90
C ARG A 219 -11.23 -19.78 3.02
N THR A 220 -10.69 -18.77 2.31
CA THR A 220 -11.52 -18.03 1.36
C THR A 220 -12.00 -18.96 0.24
N GLU A 221 -13.28 -18.90 -0.10
CA GLU A 221 -13.94 -19.77 -1.09
C GLU A 221 -13.12 -19.91 -2.39
N SER A 222 -12.64 -18.79 -2.93
CA SER A 222 -11.85 -18.74 -4.17
C SER A 222 -10.51 -19.51 -4.12
N VAL A 223 -9.86 -19.61 -2.96
CA VAL A 223 -8.58 -20.32 -2.79
C VAL A 223 -8.86 -21.79 -2.49
N HIS A 224 -9.86 -22.07 -1.68
CA HIS A 224 -10.29 -23.42 -1.35
C HIS A 224 -10.64 -24.23 -2.60
N ASP A 225 -11.42 -23.67 -3.53
CA ASP A 225 -11.79 -24.32 -4.78
C ASP A 225 -10.58 -24.68 -5.65
N LYS A 226 -9.60 -23.77 -5.72
CA LYS A 226 -8.36 -24.03 -6.46
C LYS A 226 -7.52 -25.15 -5.85
N ILE A 227 -7.42 -25.20 -4.52
CA ILE A 227 -6.69 -26.27 -3.81
C ILE A 227 -7.41 -27.60 -4.01
N THR A 228 -8.73 -27.62 -3.89
CA THR A 228 -9.53 -28.83 -4.15
C THR A 228 -9.32 -29.34 -5.58
N PHE A 229 -9.25 -28.42 -6.56
CA PHE A 229 -8.93 -28.79 -7.94
C PHE A 229 -7.52 -29.43 -8.06
N ILE A 230 -6.50 -28.81 -7.44
CA ILE A 230 -5.13 -29.35 -7.46
C ILE A 230 -5.06 -30.73 -6.81
N GLN A 231 -5.74 -30.94 -5.68
CA GLN A 231 -5.79 -32.23 -5.00
C GLN A 231 -6.41 -33.31 -5.88
N ARG A 232 -7.52 -32.99 -6.58
CA ARG A 232 -8.15 -33.91 -7.54
C ARG A 232 -7.22 -34.22 -8.72
N TYR A 233 -6.50 -33.23 -9.24
CA TYR A 233 -5.55 -33.42 -10.32
C TYR A 233 -4.40 -34.34 -9.92
N ALA A 234 -3.82 -34.15 -8.73
CA ALA A 234 -2.73 -34.95 -8.20
C ALA A 234 -3.13 -36.43 -7.94
N THR A 235 -4.40 -36.70 -7.59
CA THR A 235 -4.88 -38.07 -7.38
C THR A 235 -5.23 -38.83 -8.66
N PHE A 236 -5.33 -38.15 -9.83
CA PHE A 236 -5.59 -38.79 -11.10
C PHE A 236 -4.36 -39.49 -11.71
N ASP A 237 -3.15 -39.06 -11.38
CA ASP A 237 -1.91 -39.65 -11.92
C ASP A 237 -1.56 -41.01 -11.27
N ASP A 238 -2.07 -41.32 -10.07
CA ASP A 238 -1.82 -42.62 -9.40
C ASP A 238 -2.65 -43.79 -9.99
N ASN A 239 -3.64 -43.51 -10.84
CA ASN A 239 -4.52 -44.51 -11.45
C ASN A 239 -4.17 -44.85 -12.92
N VAL A 240 -3.08 -44.33 -13.48
CA VAL A 240 -2.67 -44.56 -14.88
C VAL A 240 -1.49 -45.54 -15.01
N SER A 241 -1.07 -46.15 -13.91
CA SER A 241 0.04 -47.13 -13.87
C SER A 241 -0.44 -48.53 -13.45
N GLU A 242 -1.49 -49.05 -14.09
CA GLU A 242 -1.79 -50.49 -14.16
C GLU A 242 -1.99 -50.95 -15.62
#